data_540896fbe25f490c8c4c433a261131bb
#
_entry.id   540896fbe25f490c8c4c433a261131bb
#
_cell.length_a   1.000
_cell.length_b   1.000
_cell.length_c   1.000
_cell.angle_alpha   90.00
_cell.angle_beta   90.00
_cell.angle_gamma   90.00
#
_symmetry.space_group_name_H-M   'P 1'
#
loop_
_entity.id
_entity.type
_entity.pdbx_description
1 polymer ?
#
loop_
_entity_poly.entity_id
_entity_poly.type
_entity_poly.pdbx_seq_one_letter_code
_entity_poly.pdbx_strand_id
1 'polypeptide(L)'
;PLRKICSEGAFGPDWQFIGLGALTDLPAVSLGNGHQLLLRAKMSEEEYITYINSMDIGLSLMYAPHPSVMPFEFATTGALVVTNTYENRSIADFEKISQNIIGAPPTVDGIAEALRIAISRVSDAESRVRNIFRPQQSSWDTIFNAGLIRDACGDSTIFE
;
A
#
# COMPACT_ATOMS: atom_id res chain seq x y z
N PRO A 1 15.79 1.23 -1.53
CA PRO A 1 15.12 1.92 -2.63
C PRO A 1 15.07 3.43 -2.45
N LEU A 2 14.48 3.96 -1.34
CA LEU A 2 14.31 5.40 -1.14
C LEU A 2 15.64 6.17 -1.21
N ARG A 3 16.66 5.76 -0.47
CA ARG A 3 17.98 6.42 -0.54
C ARG A 3 18.55 6.46 -1.97
N LYS A 4 18.36 5.38 -2.73
CA LYS A 4 18.82 5.31 -4.11
C LYS A 4 18.18 6.42 -4.95
N ILE A 5 16.86 6.47 -4.99
CA ILE A 5 16.16 7.46 -5.83
C ILE A 5 16.24 8.89 -5.30
N CYS A 6 16.38 9.09 -3.98
CA CYS A 6 16.71 10.41 -3.42
C CYS A 6 18.08 10.88 -3.89
N SER A 7 19.11 10.01 -3.85
CA SER A 7 20.46 10.36 -4.32
C SER A 7 20.54 10.63 -5.83
N GLU A 8 19.63 10.06 -6.61
CA GLU A 8 19.48 10.30 -8.05
C GLU A 8 18.69 11.59 -8.37
N GLY A 9 18.16 12.29 -7.35
CA GLY A 9 17.40 13.53 -7.53
C GLY A 9 15.98 13.33 -8.07
N ALA A 10 15.38 12.15 -7.87
CA ALA A 10 14.04 11.85 -8.36
C ALA A 10 12.93 12.66 -7.63
N PHE A 11 13.22 13.15 -6.45
CA PHE A 11 12.28 13.96 -5.65
C PHE A 11 12.72 15.43 -5.62
N GLY A 12 11.76 16.33 -5.80
CA GLY A 12 11.96 17.77 -5.59
C GLY A 12 12.08 18.11 -4.09
N PRO A 13 12.43 19.36 -3.77
CA PRO A 13 12.69 19.79 -2.38
C PRO A 13 11.45 19.76 -1.48
N ASP A 14 10.25 19.82 -2.04
CA ASP A 14 8.99 19.89 -1.30
C ASP A 14 8.46 18.52 -0.85
N TRP A 15 9.13 17.44 -1.24
CA TRP A 15 8.72 16.09 -0.83
C TRP A 15 9.02 15.81 0.63
N GLN A 16 8.01 15.28 1.32
CA GLN A 16 8.12 14.82 2.69
C GLN A 16 8.06 13.29 2.75
N PHE A 17 8.88 12.68 3.58
CA PHE A 17 8.96 11.24 3.76
C PHE A 17 8.64 10.89 5.21
N ILE A 18 7.63 10.05 5.40
CA ILE A 18 7.11 9.73 6.72
C ILE A 18 6.95 8.23 6.83
N GLY A 19 7.55 7.65 7.85
CA GLY A 19 7.38 6.25 8.25
C GLY A 19 6.48 6.17 9.47
N LEU A 20 5.45 5.34 9.41
CA LEU A 20 4.46 5.15 10.47
C LEU A 20 4.62 3.81 11.15
N GLY A 21 4.22 3.73 12.42
CA GLY A 21 4.08 2.47 13.17
C GLY A 21 5.20 2.18 14.17
N ALA A 22 6.09 3.11 14.43
CA ALA A 22 7.04 3.02 15.54
C ALA A 22 6.28 3.04 16.90
N LEU A 23 6.91 2.53 17.96
CA LEU A 23 6.32 2.62 19.31
C LEU A 23 6.33 4.04 19.84
N THR A 24 7.34 4.81 19.48
CA THR A 24 7.51 6.23 19.81
C THR A 24 8.07 6.94 18.59
N ASP A 25 8.03 8.26 18.56
CA ASP A 25 8.76 9.03 17.55
C ASP A 25 10.26 8.72 17.66
N LEU A 26 10.88 8.49 16.53
CA LEU A 26 12.31 8.17 16.42
C LEU A 26 13.05 9.28 15.69
N PRO A 27 14.39 9.36 15.88
CA PRO A 27 15.20 10.29 15.10
C PRO A 27 15.02 10.11 13.59
N ALA A 28 14.98 11.21 12.87
CA ALA A 28 14.87 11.19 11.42
C ALA A 28 16.08 10.48 10.77
N VAL A 29 15.81 9.76 9.68
CA VAL A 29 16.83 9.01 8.94
C VAL A 29 17.14 9.76 7.65
N SER A 30 18.41 10.11 7.42
CA SER A 30 18.83 10.75 6.16
C SER A 30 18.61 9.81 4.97
N LEU A 31 17.97 10.36 3.92
CA LEU A 31 17.75 9.67 2.65
C LEU A 31 18.70 10.15 1.54
N GLY A 32 19.51 11.19 1.80
CA GLY A 32 20.37 11.86 0.82
C GLY A 32 19.70 13.06 0.17
N ASN A 33 20.50 13.91 -0.49
CA ASN A 33 20.05 15.14 -1.18
C ASN A 33 19.14 16.07 -0.33
N GLY A 34 19.43 16.18 0.98
CA GLY A 34 18.64 17.01 1.88
C GLY A 34 17.34 16.36 2.39
N HIS A 35 16.92 15.21 1.86
CA HIS A 35 15.72 14.52 2.28
C HIS A 35 15.93 13.71 3.56
N GLN A 36 14.90 13.69 4.40
CA GLN A 36 14.87 12.92 5.64
C GLN A 36 13.57 12.13 5.75
N LEU A 37 13.66 10.90 6.23
CA LEU A 37 12.51 10.08 6.61
C LEU A 37 12.19 10.36 8.09
N LEU A 38 11.04 10.97 8.33
CA LEU A 38 10.52 11.20 9.67
C LEU A 38 9.81 9.93 10.15
N LEU A 39 10.23 9.41 11.30
CA LEU A 39 9.65 8.20 11.87
C LEU A 39 8.67 8.57 12.99
N ARG A 40 7.39 8.32 12.77
CA ARG A 40 6.30 8.66 13.67
C ARG A 40 5.78 7.46 14.43
N ALA A 41 5.39 7.71 15.67
CA ALA A 41 4.69 6.75 16.49
C ALA A 41 3.38 6.29 15.83
N LYS A 42 2.88 5.15 16.30
CA LYS A 42 1.56 4.65 15.90
C LYS A 42 0.48 5.69 16.28
N MET A 43 -0.38 5.99 15.36
CA MET A 43 -1.51 6.90 15.50
C MET A 43 -2.77 6.14 15.92
N SER A 44 -3.79 6.87 16.40
CA SER A 44 -5.15 6.34 16.48
C SER A 44 -5.69 6.06 15.07
N GLU A 45 -6.75 5.25 14.97
CA GLU A 45 -7.36 4.93 13.68
C GLU A 45 -7.88 6.19 12.96
N GLU A 46 -8.50 7.10 13.69
CA GLU A 46 -9.04 8.35 13.15
C GLU A 46 -7.94 9.28 12.62
N GLU A 47 -6.86 9.43 13.39
CA GLU A 47 -5.67 10.19 12.95
C GLU A 47 -5.03 9.55 11.71
N TYR A 48 -4.92 8.22 11.69
CA TYR A 48 -4.35 7.47 10.58
C TYR A 48 -5.17 7.67 9.29
N ILE A 49 -6.50 7.53 9.36
CA ILE A 49 -7.39 7.74 8.21
C ILE A 49 -7.22 9.18 7.67
N THR A 50 -7.24 10.17 8.56
CA THR A 50 -7.03 11.57 8.17
C THR A 50 -5.66 11.75 7.50
N TYR A 51 -4.65 11.09 8.03
CA TYR A 51 -3.28 11.22 7.57
C TYR A 51 -3.08 10.61 6.19
N ILE A 52 -3.52 9.36 5.96
CA ILE A 52 -3.35 8.71 4.65
C ILE A 52 -4.11 9.42 3.53
N ASN A 53 -5.22 10.11 3.84
CA ASN A 53 -5.96 10.94 2.88
C ASN A 53 -5.14 12.15 2.37
N SER A 54 -4.10 12.56 3.07
CA SER A 54 -3.21 13.66 2.67
C SER A 54 -1.96 13.20 1.92
N MET A 55 -1.77 11.89 1.75
CA MET A 55 -0.58 11.32 1.14
C MET A 55 -0.75 11.13 -0.37
N ASP A 56 0.31 11.39 -1.12
CA ASP A 56 0.34 11.17 -2.57
C ASP A 56 0.80 9.78 -2.95
N ILE A 57 1.80 9.26 -2.24
CA ILE A 57 2.41 7.95 -2.50
C ILE A 57 2.57 7.18 -1.19
N GLY A 58 2.01 5.97 -1.15
CA GLY A 58 2.26 4.97 -0.12
C GLY A 58 3.38 4.00 -0.53
N LEU A 59 4.18 3.57 0.42
CA LEU A 59 5.15 2.48 0.24
C LEU A 59 4.88 1.41 1.31
N SER A 60 4.38 0.26 0.90
CA SER A 60 4.08 -0.86 1.78
C SER A 60 4.71 -2.14 1.26
N LEU A 61 5.70 -2.64 1.97
CA LEU A 61 6.43 -3.85 1.57
C LEU A 61 6.15 -4.97 2.57
N MET A 62 5.80 -6.15 2.05
CA MET A 62 5.46 -7.32 2.86
C MET A 62 6.13 -8.59 2.33
N TYR A 63 6.96 -9.22 3.16
CA TYR A 63 7.53 -10.53 2.88
C TYR A 63 6.64 -11.63 3.49
N ALA A 64 5.42 -11.78 2.93
CA ALA A 64 4.42 -12.73 3.37
C ALA A 64 3.41 -13.02 2.24
N PRO A 65 2.67 -14.16 2.30
CA PRO A 65 1.65 -14.50 1.31
C PRO A 65 0.52 -13.47 1.18
N HIS A 66 0.15 -12.77 2.26
CA HIS A 66 -0.84 -11.69 2.18
C HIS A 66 -0.16 -10.33 2.05
N PRO A 67 -0.73 -9.37 1.29
CA PRO A 67 -0.09 -8.10 0.98
C PRO A 67 -0.18 -7.06 2.10
N SER A 68 -0.75 -7.36 3.28
CA SER A 68 -1.26 -6.38 4.23
C SER A 68 -2.50 -5.65 3.70
N VAL A 69 -3.19 -4.94 4.56
CA VAL A 69 -4.33 -4.07 4.18
C VAL A 69 -3.87 -2.72 3.65
N MET A 70 -2.67 -2.29 4.03
CA MET A 70 -2.09 -0.97 3.70
C MET A 70 -2.15 -0.59 2.22
N PRO A 71 -1.76 -1.45 1.24
CA PRO A 71 -1.84 -1.08 -0.17
C PRO A 71 -3.27 -0.75 -0.61
N PHE A 72 -4.25 -1.45 -0.07
CA PHE A 72 -5.66 -1.23 -0.41
C PHE A 72 -6.21 0.03 0.25
N GLU A 73 -5.88 0.29 1.52
CA GLU A 73 -6.24 1.52 2.23
C GLU A 73 -5.73 2.75 1.49
N PHE A 74 -4.45 2.80 1.12
CA PHE A 74 -3.92 3.89 0.30
C PHE A 74 -4.64 4.01 -1.05
N ALA A 75 -4.93 2.91 -1.71
CA ALA A 75 -5.64 2.96 -2.99
C ALA A 75 -7.09 3.45 -2.88
N THR A 76 -7.74 3.35 -1.69
CA THR A 76 -9.07 3.92 -1.46
C THR A 76 -9.06 5.45 -1.35
N THR A 77 -7.94 6.06 -0.97
CA THR A 77 -7.80 7.52 -0.87
C THR A 77 -7.48 8.18 -2.21
N GLY A 78 -7.17 7.38 -3.24
CA GLY A 78 -6.66 7.88 -4.51
C GLY A 78 -5.15 8.13 -4.51
N ALA A 79 -4.45 7.78 -3.44
CA ALA A 79 -2.99 7.76 -3.44
C ALA A 79 -2.46 6.65 -4.37
N LEU A 80 -1.29 6.87 -4.93
CA LEU A 80 -0.52 5.81 -5.57
C LEU A 80 0.17 5.00 -4.49
N VAL A 81 0.26 3.68 -4.66
CA VAL A 81 0.94 2.85 -3.67
C VAL A 81 1.89 1.87 -4.35
N VAL A 82 3.13 1.87 -3.89
CA VAL A 82 4.14 0.91 -4.31
C VAL A 82 4.17 -0.24 -3.32
N THR A 83 4.05 -1.46 -3.82
CA THR A 83 4.13 -2.70 -3.04
C THR A 83 4.95 -3.75 -3.79
N ASN A 84 5.46 -4.75 -3.08
CA ASN A 84 6.19 -5.82 -3.72
C ASN A 84 5.29 -6.99 -4.13
N THR A 85 5.68 -7.66 -5.21
CA THR A 85 5.15 -8.99 -5.57
C THR A 85 5.61 -10.04 -4.57
N TYR A 86 4.88 -11.16 -4.52
CA TYR A 86 5.22 -12.34 -3.75
C TYR A 86 4.82 -13.58 -4.57
N GLU A 87 5.18 -14.77 -4.15
CA GLU A 87 4.93 -16.02 -4.88
C GLU A 87 3.51 -16.15 -5.46
N ASN A 88 2.51 -15.81 -4.65
CA ASN A 88 1.09 -15.89 -4.99
C ASN A 88 0.47 -14.57 -5.47
N ARG A 89 1.27 -13.51 -5.70
CA ARG A 89 0.81 -12.19 -6.11
C ARG A 89 1.73 -11.60 -7.17
N SER A 90 1.19 -11.48 -8.36
CA SER A 90 1.86 -10.86 -9.49
C SER A 90 1.51 -9.37 -9.62
N ILE A 91 2.23 -8.66 -10.47
CA ILE A 91 1.89 -7.28 -10.86
C ILE A 91 0.47 -7.25 -11.44
N ALA A 92 0.13 -8.19 -12.31
CA ALA A 92 -1.18 -8.25 -12.96
C ALA A 92 -2.34 -8.46 -11.96
N ASP A 93 -2.09 -9.09 -10.81
CA ASP A 93 -3.12 -9.25 -9.79
C ASP A 93 -3.41 -7.92 -9.08
N PHE A 94 -2.40 -7.11 -8.81
CA PHE A 94 -2.58 -5.78 -8.27
C PHE A 94 -3.29 -4.84 -9.27
N GLU A 95 -2.91 -4.89 -10.55
CA GLU A 95 -3.52 -4.07 -11.61
C GLU A 95 -5.03 -4.35 -11.80
N LYS A 96 -5.46 -5.61 -11.60
CA LYS A 96 -6.89 -5.98 -11.60
C LYS A 96 -7.68 -5.34 -10.46
N ILE A 97 -7.02 -5.08 -9.34
CA ILE A 97 -7.65 -4.47 -8.16
C ILE A 97 -7.73 -2.95 -8.32
N SER A 98 -6.61 -2.32 -8.63
CA SER A 98 -6.52 -0.89 -8.88
C SER A 98 -5.22 -0.54 -9.59
N GLN A 99 -5.29 0.31 -10.62
CA GLN A 99 -4.09 0.84 -11.27
C GLN A 99 -3.33 1.87 -10.41
N ASN A 100 -3.87 2.25 -9.26
CA ASN A 100 -3.12 3.01 -8.26
C ASN A 100 -2.17 2.13 -7.46
N ILE A 101 -2.31 0.80 -7.51
CA ILE A 101 -1.39 -0.13 -6.86
C ILE A 101 -0.32 -0.55 -7.88
N ILE A 102 0.90 -0.17 -7.62
CA ILE A 102 2.08 -0.42 -8.46
C ILE A 102 2.88 -1.56 -7.83
N GLY A 103 2.68 -2.76 -8.36
CA GLY A 103 3.43 -3.95 -7.94
C GLY A 103 4.85 -3.95 -8.51
N ALA A 104 5.82 -4.40 -7.73
CA ALA A 104 7.22 -4.46 -8.16
C ALA A 104 7.93 -5.73 -7.68
N PRO A 105 8.95 -6.23 -8.39
CA PRO A 105 9.82 -7.26 -7.83
C PRO A 105 10.42 -6.83 -6.49
N PRO A 106 10.58 -7.75 -5.51
CA PRO A 106 11.07 -7.43 -4.16
C PRO A 106 12.58 -7.20 -4.14
N THR A 107 13.05 -6.33 -5.02
CA THR A 107 14.46 -5.92 -5.15
C THR A 107 14.60 -4.42 -4.95
N VAL A 108 15.79 -3.95 -4.60
CA VAL A 108 16.07 -2.52 -4.45
C VAL A 108 15.75 -1.77 -5.76
N ASP A 109 16.15 -2.33 -6.89
CA ASP A 109 15.95 -1.71 -8.20
C ASP A 109 14.51 -1.77 -8.66
N GLY A 110 13.82 -2.90 -8.45
CA GLY A 110 12.40 -3.05 -8.77
C GLY A 110 11.53 -2.05 -8.02
N ILE A 111 11.72 -1.93 -6.70
CA ILE A 111 10.98 -0.96 -5.88
C ILE A 111 11.36 0.49 -6.25
N ALA A 112 12.64 0.75 -6.56
CA ALA A 112 13.07 2.08 -7.00
C ALA A 112 12.40 2.48 -8.32
N GLU A 113 12.28 1.56 -9.26
CA GLU A 113 11.60 1.80 -10.54
C GLU A 113 10.10 2.03 -10.36
N ALA A 114 9.44 1.23 -9.52
CA ALA A 114 8.03 1.44 -9.20
C ALA A 114 7.78 2.80 -8.53
N LEU A 115 8.69 3.26 -7.69
CA LEU A 115 8.62 4.60 -7.10
C LEU A 115 8.78 5.70 -8.17
N ARG A 116 9.66 5.54 -9.18
CA ARG A 116 9.76 6.49 -10.30
C ARG A 116 8.47 6.56 -11.11
N ILE A 117 7.85 5.40 -11.37
CA ILE A 117 6.53 5.32 -12.01
C ILE A 117 5.49 6.07 -11.17
N ALA A 118 5.45 5.87 -9.85
CA ALA A 118 4.54 6.59 -8.96
C ALA A 118 4.78 8.11 -9.03
N ILE A 119 6.03 8.57 -8.92
CA ILE A 119 6.39 9.98 -9.01
C ILE A 119 5.92 10.60 -10.34
N SER A 120 6.11 9.91 -11.46
CA SER A 120 5.69 10.42 -12.78
C SER A 120 4.18 10.54 -12.92
N ARG A 121 3.39 9.79 -12.13
CA ARG A 121 1.93 9.76 -12.18
C ARG A 121 1.26 10.61 -11.09
N VAL A 122 2.00 11.12 -10.13
CA VAL A 122 1.42 11.79 -8.95
C VAL A 122 0.60 13.01 -9.31
N SER A 123 0.97 13.75 -10.33
CA SER A 123 0.26 14.95 -10.81
C SER A 123 -1.00 14.65 -11.62
N ASP A 124 -1.21 13.42 -12.07
CA ASP A 124 -2.42 13.01 -12.81
C ASP A 124 -3.55 12.67 -11.83
N ALA A 125 -4.13 13.71 -11.23
CA ALA A 125 -5.22 13.58 -10.28
C ALA A 125 -6.46 12.88 -10.87
N GLU A 126 -6.73 13.10 -12.14
CA GLU A 126 -7.89 12.50 -12.82
C GLU A 126 -7.75 10.98 -12.93
N SER A 127 -6.59 10.50 -13.34
CA SER A 127 -6.28 9.07 -13.37
C SER A 127 -6.31 8.46 -11.96
N ARG A 128 -5.73 9.14 -10.98
CA ARG A 128 -5.73 8.67 -9.57
C ARG A 128 -7.15 8.49 -9.05
N VAL A 129 -8.04 9.45 -9.27
CA VAL A 129 -9.45 9.40 -8.85
C VAL A 129 -10.22 8.30 -9.59
N ARG A 130 -10.01 8.16 -10.89
CA ARG A 130 -10.65 7.11 -11.70
C ARG A 130 -10.29 5.71 -11.24
N ASN A 131 -9.07 5.52 -10.75
CA ASN A 131 -8.52 4.23 -10.33
C ASN A 131 -8.61 3.99 -8.81
N ILE A 132 -9.40 4.78 -8.08
CA ILE A 132 -9.66 4.53 -6.66
C ILE A 132 -10.16 3.11 -6.45
N PHE A 133 -9.53 2.38 -5.55
CA PHE A 133 -10.03 1.08 -5.11
C PHE A 133 -11.35 1.25 -4.33
N ARG A 134 -12.36 0.55 -4.76
CA ARG A 134 -13.67 0.52 -4.07
C ARG A 134 -13.93 -0.90 -3.62
N PRO A 135 -13.64 -1.21 -2.32
CA PRO A 135 -13.91 -2.55 -1.82
C PRO A 135 -15.41 -2.85 -1.94
N GLN A 136 -15.73 -4.05 -2.38
CA GLN A 136 -17.10 -4.51 -2.30
C GLN A 136 -17.51 -4.59 -0.82
N GLN A 137 -18.57 -3.89 -0.47
CA GLN A 137 -19.15 -4.03 0.87
C GLN A 137 -19.78 -5.42 0.96
N SER A 138 -19.09 -6.33 1.60
CA SER A 138 -19.62 -7.65 1.93
C SER A 138 -19.79 -7.74 3.44
N SER A 139 -21.00 -8.05 3.89
CA SER A 139 -21.23 -8.39 5.30
C SER A 139 -20.60 -9.75 5.59
N TRP A 140 -20.30 -10.02 6.85
CA TRP A 140 -19.85 -11.32 7.29
C TRP A 140 -20.83 -12.44 6.87
N ASP A 141 -22.14 -12.19 6.92
CA ASP A 141 -23.19 -13.13 6.50
C ASP A 141 -23.13 -13.46 5.00
N THR A 142 -22.66 -12.51 4.19
CA THR A 142 -22.48 -12.74 2.74
C THR A 142 -21.24 -13.57 2.47
N ILE A 143 -20.17 -13.35 3.23
CA ILE A 143 -18.89 -14.07 3.08
C ILE A 143 -18.99 -15.47 3.68
N PHE A 144 -19.44 -15.57 4.94
CA PHE A 144 -19.61 -16.84 5.65
C PHE A 144 -21.03 -17.39 5.46
N ASN A 145 -21.44 -17.58 4.23
CA ASN A 145 -22.72 -18.20 3.93
C ASN A 145 -22.67 -19.73 4.12
N ALA A 146 -23.84 -20.35 4.26
CA ALA A 146 -23.95 -21.79 4.51
C ALA A 146 -23.29 -22.66 3.42
N GLY A 147 -23.14 -22.16 2.19
CA GLY A 147 -22.41 -22.83 1.11
C GLY A 147 -20.93 -22.92 1.42
N LEU A 148 -20.29 -21.79 1.71
CA LEU A 148 -18.86 -21.73 2.06
C LEU A 148 -18.53 -22.61 3.28
N ILE A 149 -19.40 -22.58 4.31
CA ILE A 149 -19.22 -23.40 5.52
C ILE A 149 -19.29 -24.88 5.19
N ARG A 150 -20.26 -25.31 4.36
CA ARG A 150 -20.37 -26.70 3.90
C ARG A 150 -19.15 -27.14 3.09
N ASP A 151 -18.69 -26.30 2.16
CA ASP A 151 -17.52 -26.58 1.33
C ASP A 151 -16.23 -26.70 2.17
N ALA A 152 -16.10 -25.88 3.20
CA ALA A 152 -14.94 -25.91 4.08
C ALA A 152 -14.94 -27.07 5.09
N CYS A 153 -16.11 -27.44 5.61
CA CYS A 153 -16.25 -28.47 6.64
C CYS A 153 -16.55 -29.88 6.08
N GLY A 154 -16.76 -29.99 4.79
CA GLY A 154 -17.29 -31.21 4.18
C GLY A 154 -18.78 -31.43 4.55
N ASP A 155 -19.44 -32.35 3.87
CA ASP A 155 -20.87 -32.69 4.06
C ASP A 155 -21.16 -33.39 5.40
N SER A 156 -20.41 -33.10 6.45
CA SER A 156 -20.67 -33.67 7.76
C SER A 156 -21.81 -32.91 8.44
N THR A 157 -22.85 -33.62 8.74
CA THR A 157 -24.02 -33.34 9.60
C THR A 157 -23.65 -32.84 11.01
N ILE A 158 -22.87 -31.73 11.10
CA ILE A 158 -22.39 -31.17 12.38
C ILE A 158 -23.39 -30.13 12.97
N PHE A 159 -24.51 -29.89 12.27
CA PHE A 159 -25.51 -28.89 12.68
C PHE A 159 -26.93 -29.45 12.66
N GLU A 160 -27.12 -30.67 13.20
CA GLU A 160 -28.46 -31.11 13.66
C GLU A 160 -28.61 -30.87 15.16
#